data_e7408bf0d00f2f6134ff596b2c28e40b
#
_entry.id   e7408bf0d00f2f6134ff596b2c28e40b
#
_cell.length_a   1.000
_cell.length_b   1.000
_cell.length_c   1.000
_cell.angle_alpha   90.00
_cell.angle_beta   90.00
_cell.angle_gamma   90.00
#
_symmetry.space_group_name_H-M   'P 1'
#
loop_
_entity.id
_entity.type
_entity.pdbx_description
1 polymer ?
#
loop_
_entity_poly.entity_id
_entity_poly.type
_entity_poly.pdbx_seq_one_letter_code
_entity_poly.pdbx_strand_id
1 'polypeptide(L)'
;MAEENKEIVIVDDKTIQEKIYLIRGQKVMLDADLAEIYGYETKNFNRQVKNNAEKFEGEDFMFQLTDEEMVELSRCKNFTLNRGTGRGSNIKYNPYAFTEQGIYMLMTVLRGELAVKQSRALVRTFKQMKDFIIENQDFIGSKELVQIAVQTNQNTKDIAEIKSQMATKEDLKKVMDNFIDPDTYKHF
;
A
#
# COMPACT_ATOMS: atom_id res chain seq x y z
N MET A 1 -3.16 2.45 43.84
CA MET A 1 -3.52 2.56 42.43
C MET A 1 -2.33 2.02 41.66
N ALA A 2 -2.46 0.85 41.07
CA ALA A 2 -1.38 0.22 40.29
C ALA A 2 -1.29 0.97 38.95
N GLU A 3 -0.17 1.65 38.71
CA GLU A 3 0.19 2.10 37.36
C GLU A 3 0.40 0.86 36.50
N GLU A 4 -0.49 0.60 35.56
CA GLU A 4 -0.25 -0.36 34.48
C GLU A 4 1.00 0.11 33.74
N ASN A 5 2.08 -0.61 33.97
CA ASN A 5 3.34 -0.44 33.24
C ASN A 5 3.07 -0.95 31.81
N LYS A 6 2.53 -0.07 30.95
CA LYS A 6 2.35 -0.35 29.53
C LYS A 6 3.74 -0.55 28.95
N GLU A 7 4.10 -1.79 28.74
CA GLU A 7 5.35 -2.17 28.10
C GLU A 7 5.48 -1.39 26.78
N ILE A 8 6.51 -0.55 26.68
CA ILE A 8 6.73 0.29 25.51
C ILE A 8 7.28 -0.63 24.42
N VAL A 9 6.38 -1.15 23.59
CA VAL A 9 6.75 -1.96 22.41
C VAL A 9 7.23 -1.02 21.31
N ILE A 10 8.51 -1.10 20.97
CA ILE A 10 9.07 -0.39 19.82
C ILE A 10 8.65 -1.19 18.58
N VAL A 11 8.03 -0.51 17.60
CA VAL A 11 7.65 -1.12 16.33
C VAL A 11 8.92 -1.46 15.55
N ASP A 12 9.01 -2.68 15.05
CA ASP A 12 10.16 -3.15 14.28
C ASP A 12 10.20 -2.54 12.86
N ASP A 13 11.39 -2.54 12.25
CA ASP A 13 11.62 -1.95 10.92
C ASP A 13 10.74 -2.59 9.84
N LYS A 14 10.44 -3.89 9.94
CA LYS A 14 9.60 -4.61 8.98
C LYS A 14 8.15 -4.13 9.04
N THR A 15 7.60 -4.02 10.24
CA THR A 15 6.24 -3.49 10.45
C THR A 15 6.11 -2.05 9.95
N ILE A 16 7.15 -1.21 10.14
CA ILE A 16 7.17 0.15 9.59
C ILE A 16 7.18 0.11 8.06
N GLN A 17 8.01 -0.73 7.44
CA GLN A 17 8.08 -0.86 5.98
C GLN A 17 6.76 -1.30 5.36
N GLU A 18 6.04 -2.21 6.00
CA GLU A 18 4.71 -2.70 5.55
C GLU A 18 3.63 -1.60 5.58
N LYS A 19 3.83 -0.53 6.36
CA LYS A 19 2.94 0.63 6.49
C LYS A 19 3.37 1.82 5.63
N ILE A 20 4.34 1.65 4.75
CA ILE A 20 4.76 2.67 3.78
C ILE A 20 4.10 2.37 2.44
N TYR A 21 3.35 3.33 1.92
CA TYR A 21 2.65 3.26 0.65
C TYR A 21 3.31 4.17 -0.37
N LEU A 22 3.15 3.85 -1.66
CA LEU A 22 3.56 4.72 -2.77
C LEU A 22 2.31 5.39 -3.34
N ILE A 23 2.14 6.69 -3.08
CA ILE A 23 0.98 7.48 -3.53
C ILE A 23 1.52 8.77 -4.17
N ARG A 24 1.01 9.13 -5.33
CA ARG A 24 1.50 10.29 -6.13
C ARG A 24 3.01 10.25 -6.38
N GLY A 25 3.60 9.04 -6.52
CA GLY A 25 5.05 8.87 -6.67
C GLY A 25 5.87 9.16 -5.41
N GLN A 26 5.24 9.41 -4.27
CA GLN A 26 5.88 9.68 -2.98
C GLN A 26 5.67 8.51 -2.02
N LYS A 27 6.69 8.22 -1.20
CA LYS A 27 6.56 7.29 -0.07
C LYS A 27 5.86 8.00 1.06
N VAL A 28 4.73 7.45 1.50
CA VAL A 28 3.87 8.05 2.52
C VAL A 28 3.45 7.01 3.55
N MET A 29 3.05 7.48 4.73
CA MET A 29 2.34 6.68 5.73
C MET A 29 1.01 7.36 6.06
N LEU A 30 0.00 6.55 6.39
CA LEU A 30 -1.32 7.06 6.71
C LEU A 30 -1.43 7.48 8.17
N ASP A 31 -2.34 8.41 8.45
CA ASP A 31 -2.60 8.92 9.81
C ASP A 31 -2.99 7.81 10.79
N ALA A 32 -3.74 6.81 10.35
CA ALA A 32 -4.12 5.67 11.19
C ALA A 32 -2.90 4.80 11.56
N ASP A 33 -2.00 4.54 10.60
CA ASP A 33 -0.78 3.76 10.82
C ASP A 33 0.20 4.50 11.74
N LEU A 34 0.37 5.80 11.51
CA LEU A 34 1.20 6.65 12.36
C LEU A 34 0.63 6.74 13.78
N ALA A 35 -0.69 6.91 13.91
CA ALA A 35 -1.35 6.94 15.22
C ALA A 35 -1.08 5.62 15.99
N GLU A 36 -1.20 4.47 15.32
CA GLU A 36 -0.91 3.15 15.90
C GLU A 36 0.55 3.07 16.36
N ILE A 37 1.51 3.43 15.49
CA ILE A 37 2.95 3.42 15.80
C ILE A 37 3.25 4.29 17.02
N TYR A 38 2.67 5.48 17.11
CA TYR A 38 2.87 6.39 18.21
C TYR A 38 2.00 6.11 19.45
N GLY A 39 1.14 5.09 19.40
CA GLY A 39 0.26 4.69 20.51
C GLY A 39 -0.87 5.68 20.77
N TYR A 40 -1.33 6.40 19.74
CA TYR A 40 -2.47 7.32 19.80
C TYR A 40 -3.71 6.70 19.16
N GLU A 41 -4.89 7.13 19.61
CA GLU A 41 -6.09 7.02 18.78
C GLU A 41 -5.98 7.98 17.59
N THR A 42 -6.38 7.55 16.39
CA THR A 42 -6.30 8.35 15.17
C THR A 42 -6.94 9.74 15.31
N LYS A 43 -8.08 9.82 16.03
CA LYS A 43 -8.74 11.09 16.32
C LYS A 43 -7.85 12.05 17.13
N ASN A 44 -7.16 11.54 18.14
CA ASN A 44 -6.29 12.33 19.00
C ASN A 44 -5.01 12.74 18.27
N PHE A 45 -4.46 11.83 17.47
CA PHE A 45 -3.33 12.10 16.59
C PHE A 45 -3.67 13.22 15.60
N ASN A 46 -4.76 13.12 14.86
CA ASN A 46 -5.20 14.14 13.90
C ASN A 46 -5.51 15.48 14.55
N ARG A 47 -5.96 15.49 15.82
CA ARG A 47 -6.11 16.73 16.59
C ARG A 47 -4.77 17.41 16.87
N GLN A 48 -3.73 16.65 17.21
CA GLN A 48 -2.38 17.21 17.40
C GLN A 48 -1.84 17.82 16.09
N VAL A 49 -2.04 17.15 14.98
CA VAL A 49 -1.66 17.67 13.64
C VAL A 49 -2.40 18.97 13.35
N LYS A 50 -3.72 19.00 13.52
CA LYS A 50 -4.55 20.21 13.30
C LYS A 50 -4.14 21.39 14.17
N ASN A 51 -3.76 21.14 15.42
CA ASN A 51 -3.30 22.19 16.33
C ASN A 51 -1.92 22.77 15.95
N ASN A 52 -1.23 22.16 14.97
CA ASN A 52 0.05 22.57 14.44
C ASN A 52 0.02 22.62 12.90
N ALA A 53 -1.11 23.00 12.32
CA ALA A 53 -1.37 22.92 10.87
C ALA A 53 -0.30 23.62 10.04
N GLU A 54 0.23 24.74 10.52
CA GLU A 54 1.28 25.50 9.86
C GLU A 54 2.55 24.69 9.57
N LYS A 55 2.81 23.62 10.33
CA LYS A 55 3.97 22.74 10.13
C LYS A 55 3.78 21.72 9.01
N PHE A 56 2.56 21.57 8.55
CA PHE A 56 2.17 20.55 7.57
C PHE A 56 1.59 21.15 6.30
N GLU A 57 1.79 22.45 6.07
CA GLU A 57 1.36 23.12 4.85
C GLU A 57 2.17 22.63 3.65
N GLY A 58 1.46 22.27 2.59
CA GLY A 58 2.03 21.76 1.35
C GLY A 58 1.91 20.23 1.18
N GLU A 59 1.72 19.81 -0.06
CA GLU A 59 1.59 18.39 -0.41
C GLU A 59 2.90 17.61 -0.26
N ASP A 60 4.01 18.31 -0.10
CA ASP A 60 5.32 17.74 0.22
C ASP A 60 5.46 17.34 1.69
N PHE A 61 4.53 17.78 2.57
CA PHE A 61 4.44 17.36 3.97
C PHE A 61 3.26 16.45 4.22
N MET A 62 2.05 16.86 3.85
CA MET A 62 0.83 16.11 4.13
C MET A 62 -0.24 16.45 3.09
N PHE A 63 -1.02 15.44 2.68
CA PHE A 63 -2.20 15.63 1.85
C PHE A 63 -3.31 14.65 2.25
N GLN A 64 -4.54 15.00 1.92
CA GLN A 64 -5.67 14.09 2.09
C GLN A 64 -5.86 13.24 0.84
N LEU A 65 -6.12 11.94 0.99
CA LEU A 65 -6.37 11.05 -0.14
C LEU A 65 -7.69 11.40 -0.82
N THR A 66 -7.75 11.19 -2.15
CA THR A 66 -8.99 11.22 -2.92
C THR A 66 -9.73 9.88 -2.81
N ASP A 67 -10.99 9.85 -3.27
CA ASP A 67 -11.77 8.61 -3.30
C ASP A 67 -11.16 7.58 -4.26
N GLU A 68 -10.60 8.04 -5.38
CA GLU A 68 -9.93 7.20 -6.37
C GLU A 68 -8.66 6.56 -5.77
N GLU A 69 -7.84 7.36 -5.07
CA GLU A 69 -6.64 6.88 -4.38
C GLU A 69 -6.98 5.86 -3.29
N MET A 70 -8.11 6.05 -2.60
CA MET A 70 -8.62 5.08 -1.63
C MET A 70 -9.02 3.75 -2.28
N VAL A 71 -9.63 3.79 -3.46
CA VAL A 71 -9.99 2.58 -4.23
C VAL A 71 -8.72 1.85 -4.67
N GLU A 72 -7.73 2.56 -5.19
CA GLU A 72 -6.45 1.96 -5.58
C GLU A 72 -5.73 1.32 -4.38
N LEU A 73 -5.65 2.05 -3.28
CA LEU A 73 -5.03 1.59 -2.04
C LEU A 73 -5.70 0.33 -1.50
N SER A 74 -7.04 0.24 -1.59
CA SER A 74 -7.81 -0.92 -1.14
C SER A 74 -7.52 -2.21 -1.91
N ARG A 75 -6.92 -2.11 -3.09
CA ARG A 75 -6.48 -3.25 -3.92
C ARG A 75 -5.09 -3.74 -3.54
N CYS A 76 -4.33 -2.95 -2.80
CA CYS A 76 -3.01 -3.35 -2.32
C CYS A 76 -3.15 -4.41 -1.23
N LYS A 77 -2.38 -5.51 -1.32
CA LYS A 77 -2.47 -6.66 -0.38
C LYS A 77 -2.21 -6.31 1.08
N ASN A 78 -1.44 -5.25 1.33
CA ASN A 78 -1.03 -4.83 2.68
C ASN A 78 -1.96 -3.75 3.27
N PHE A 79 -2.97 -3.32 2.53
CA PHE A 79 -3.90 -2.32 3.01
C PHE A 79 -5.01 -2.96 3.82
N THR A 80 -4.82 -3.05 5.10
CA THR A 80 -5.85 -3.42 6.07
C THR A 80 -6.32 -2.14 6.76
N LEU A 81 -7.28 -1.44 6.13
CA LEU A 81 -8.13 -0.59 6.94
C LEU A 81 -8.80 -1.50 7.96
N ASN A 82 -8.51 -1.32 9.23
CA ASN A 82 -9.33 -1.83 10.32
C ASN A 82 -10.73 -1.19 10.18
N ARG A 83 -11.49 -1.70 9.22
CA ARG A 83 -12.94 -1.53 9.20
C ARG A 83 -13.39 -2.36 10.39
N GLY A 84 -13.46 -1.72 11.56
CA GLY A 84 -14.10 -2.34 12.71
C GLY A 84 -15.38 -2.98 12.23
N THR A 85 -15.57 -4.26 12.52
CA THR A 85 -16.76 -5.05 12.17
C THR A 85 -18.03 -4.58 12.91
N GLY A 86 -18.03 -3.32 13.39
CA GLY A 86 -19.15 -2.68 14.08
C GLY A 86 -20.02 -1.84 13.13
N ARG A 87 -21.35 -1.90 13.31
CA ARG A 87 -22.29 -0.97 12.72
C ARG A 87 -21.83 0.47 13.01
N GLY A 88 -21.34 1.20 12.00
CA GLY A 88 -20.90 2.59 12.11
C GLY A 88 -19.48 2.88 11.63
N SER A 89 -18.73 1.91 11.11
CA SER A 89 -17.37 2.09 10.60
C SER A 89 -17.33 2.62 9.15
N ASN A 90 -18.25 3.46 8.76
CA ASN A 90 -18.08 4.26 7.55
C ASN A 90 -16.96 5.26 7.81
N ILE A 91 -15.84 5.12 7.07
CA ILE A 91 -14.80 6.14 7.05
C ILE A 91 -15.49 7.42 6.58
N LYS A 92 -15.75 8.30 7.52
CA LYS A 92 -16.46 9.57 7.27
C LYS A 92 -15.57 10.57 6.52
N TYR A 93 -14.28 10.33 6.50
CA TYR A 93 -13.26 11.20 5.90
C TYR A 93 -12.12 10.35 5.36
N ASN A 94 -11.62 10.72 4.18
CA ASN A 94 -10.42 10.10 3.63
C ASN A 94 -9.22 10.36 4.54
N PRO A 95 -8.33 9.37 4.71
CA PRO A 95 -7.17 9.51 5.59
C PRO A 95 -6.20 10.57 5.06
N TYR A 96 -5.39 11.09 5.97
CA TYR A 96 -4.24 11.91 5.64
C TYR A 96 -3.02 11.02 5.37
N ALA A 97 -2.32 11.34 4.30
CA ALA A 97 -1.03 10.75 3.95
C ALA A 97 0.09 11.72 4.33
N PHE A 98 1.07 11.23 5.09
CA PHE A 98 2.24 11.97 5.51
C PHE A 98 3.44 11.51 4.69
N THR A 99 4.11 12.43 4.02
CA THR A 99 5.37 12.17 3.35
C THR A 99 6.50 11.99 4.36
N GLU A 100 7.70 11.66 3.91
CA GLU A 100 8.87 11.59 4.78
C GLU A 100 9.11 12.92 5.53
N GLN A 101 8.96 14.06 4.84
CA GLN A 101 9.09 15.38 5.44
C GLN A 101 8.02 15.62 6.52
N GLY A 102 6.77 15.23 6.21
CA GLY A 102 5.66 15.31 7.16
C GLY A 102 5.90 14.46 8.41
N ILE A 103 6.44 13.24 8.24
CA ILE A 103 6.81 12.36 9.35
C ILE A 103 7.92 12.98 10.20
N TYR A 104 8.93 13.61 9.60
CA TYR A 104 9.95 14.33 10.36
C TYR A 104 9.36 15.54 11.12
N MET A 105 8.39 16.21 10.53
CA MET A 105 7.70 17.31 11.19
C MET A 105 6.87 16.83 12.40
N LEU A 106 6.25 15.63 12.35
CA LEU A 106 5.55 15.04 13.50
C LEU A 106 6.44 14.90 14.73
N MET A 107 7.75 14.69 14.56
CA MET A 107 8.71 14.59 15.67
C MET A 107 8.83 15.89 16.47
N THR A 108 8.45 17.04 15.88
CA THR A 108 8.42 18.33 16.56
C THR A 108 7.09 18.60 17.27
N VAL A 109 6.07 17.81 16.98
CA VAL A 109 4.70 17.96 17.50
C VAL A 109 4.39 16.94 18.59
N LEU A 110 4.73 15.68 18.34
CA LEU A 110 4.48 14.59 19.28
C LEU A 110 5.56 14.57 20.38
N ARG A 111 5.12 14.35 21.61
CA ARG A 111 6.00 14.41 22.80
C ARG A 111 5.88 13.13 23.61
N GLY A 112 6.91 12.88 24.42
CA GLY A 112 6.97 11.76 25.33
C GLY A 112 8.02 10.73 24.93
N GLU A 113 8.34 9.83 25.85
CA GLU A 113 9.40 8.83 25.66
C GLU A 113 9.10 7.88 24.49
N LEU A 114 7.85 7.42 24.40
CA LEU A 114 7.41 6.56 23.27
C LEU A 114 7.55 7.29 21.94
N ALA A 115 7.14 8.57 21.85
CA ALA A 115 7.27 9.37 20.64
C ALA A 115 8.73 9.47 20.18
N VAL A 116 9.66 9.70 21.10
CA VAL A 116 11.10 9.76 20.77
C VAL A 116 11.61 8.40 20.27
N LYS A 117 11.23 7.29 20.92
CA LYS A 117 11.66 5.95 20.51
C LYS A 117 11.12 5.59 19.12
N GLN A 118 9.84 5.82 18.87
CA GLN A 118 9.21 5.56 17.56
C GLN A 118 9.77 6.46 16.45
N SER A 119 10.00 7.74 16.75
CA SER A 119 10.64 8.66 15.80
C SER A 119 12.02 8.18 15.38
N ARG A 120 12.83 7.67 16.31
CA ARG A 120 14.14 7.11 15.97
C ARG A 120 14.03 5.86 15.09
N ALA A 121 13.05 4.98 15.34
CA ALA A 121 12.80 3.83 14.50
C ALA A 121 12.42 4.25 13.06
N LEU A 122 11.47 5.17 12.92
CA LEU A 122 11.05 5.72 11.63
C LEU A 122 12.23 6.32 10.84
N VAL A 123 13.05 7.18 11.48
CA VAL A 123 14.22 7.78 10.83
C VAL A 123 15.20 6.71 10.33
N ARG A 124 15.46 5.67 11.14
CA ARG A 124 16.35 4.57 10.75
C ARG A 124 15.80 3.79 9.57
N THR A 125 14.52 3.45 9.59
CA THR A 125 13.88 2.70 8.50
C THR A 125 13.90 3.50 7.20
N PHE A 126 13.56 4.79 7.22
CA PHE A 126 13.66 5.63 6.01
C PHE A 126 15.10 5.76 5.52
N LYS A 127 16.07 5.89 6.43
CA LYS A 127 17.49 5.90 6.06
C LYS A 127 17.90 4.59 5.39
N GLN A 128 17.61 3.44 6.00
CA GLN A 128 17.92 2.13 5.45
C GLN A 128 17.32 1.93 4.04
N MET A 129 16.08 2.38 3.83
CA MET A 129 15.44 2.32 2.50
C MET A 129 16.19 3.18 1.47
N LYS A 130 16.68 4.35 1.85
CA LYS A 130 17.49 5.22 0.96
C LYS A 130 18.86 4.61 0.68
N ASP A 131 19.54 4.13 1.71
CA ASP A 131 20.85 3.48 1.59
C ASP A 131 20.74 2.27 0.65
N PHE A 132 19.70 1.43 0.81
CA PHE A 132 19.45 0.31 -0.08
C PHE A 132 19.26 0.73 -1.55
N ILE A 133 18.52 1.81 -1.80
CA ILE A 133 18.34 2.34 -3.17
C ILE A 133 19.66 2.81 -3.74
N ILE A 134 20.47 3.53 -2.96
CA ILE A 134 21.77 4.05 -3.40
C ILE A 134 22.75 2.89 -3.69
N GLU A 135 22.85 1.91 -2.80
CA GLU A 135 23.71 0.74 -2.95
C GLU A 135 23.34 -0.13 -4.17
N ASN A 136 22.07 -0.15 -4.55
CA ASN A 136 21.55 -0.91 -5.68
C ASN A 136 21.29 -0.04 -6.93
N GLN A 137 21.72 1.22 -6.93
CA GLN A 137 21.44 2.16 -8.01
C GLN A 137 21.99 1.68 -9.37
N ASP A 138 23.19 1.12 -9.39
CA ASP A 138 23.81 0.58 -10.60
C ASP A 138 23.03 -0.64 -11.13
N PHE A 139 22.45 -1.45 -10.25
CA PHE A 139 21.62 -2.58 -10.62
C PHE A 139 20.24 -2.14 -11.10
N ILE A 140 19.62 -1.13 -10.46
CA ILE A 140 18.31 -0.59 -10.85
C ILE A 140 18.39 0.20 -12.16
N GLY A 141 19.54 0.85 -12.44
CA GLY A 141 19.81 1.60 -13.68
C GLY A 141 20.40 0.76 -14.81
N SER A 142 20.62 -0.54 -14.61
CA SER A 142 21.25 -1.39 -15.63
C SER A 142 20.35 -1.54 -16.85
N LYS A 143 20.95 -1.51 -18.06
CA LYS A 143 20.26 -1.76 -19.34
C LYS A 143 19.53 -3.10 -19.33
N GLU A 144 20.06 -4.07 -18.59
CA GLU A 144 19.49 -5.41 -18.44
C GLU A 144 18.12 -5.39 -17.75
N LEU A 145 17.94 -4.59 -16.68
CA LEU A 145 16.64 -4.44 -16.02
C LEU A 145 15.61 -3.77 -16.92
N VAL A 146 16.02 -2.76 -17.68
CA VAL A 146 15.15 -2.13 -18.68
C VAL A 146 14.77 -3.14 -19.76
N GLN A 147 15.72 -3.96 -20.24
CA GLN A 147 15.43 -5.02 -21.20
C GLN A 147 14.48 -6.08 -20.63
N ILE A 148 14.70 -6.52 -19.38
CA ILE A 148 13.81 -7.49 -18.70
C ILE A 148 12.39 -6.89 -18.56
N ALA A 149 12.26 -5.63 -18.19
CA ALA A 149 10.97 -4.95 -18.07
C ALA A 149 10.25 -4.84 -19.41
N VAL A 150 10.97 -4.50 -20.48
CA VAL A 150 10.43 -4.44 -21.84
C VAL A 150 9.99 -5.84 -22.30
N GLN A 151 10.81 -6.86 -22.07
CA GLN A 151 10.51 -8.24 -22.44
C GLN A 151 9.34 -8.81 -21.66
N THR A 152 9.23 -8.48 -20.35
CA THR A 152 8.09 -8.89 -19.52
C THR A 152 6.79 -8.25 -20.02
N ASN A 153 6.82 -6.98 -20.41
CA ASN A 153 5.66 -6.31 -21.00
C ASN A 153 5.26 -6.91 -22.34
N GLN A 154 6.24 -7.29 -23.19
CA GLN A 154 5.95 -7.95 -24.46
C GLN A 154 5.35 -9.34 -24.23
N ASN A 155 5.94 -10.15 -23.37
CA ASN A 155 5.42 -11.47 -23.02
C ASN A 155 3.98 -11.39 -22.47
N THR A 156 3.66 -10.35 -21.70
CA THR A 156 2.30 -10.14 -21.17
C THR A 156 1.30 -9.86 -22.30
N LYS A 157 1.70 -9.09 -23.31
CA LYS A 157 0.87 -8.85 -24.51
C LYS A 157 0.68 -10.12 -25.32
N ASP A 158 1.76 -10.86 -25.55
CA ASP A 158 1.72 -12.12 -26.31
C ASP A 158 0.84 -13.17 -25.62
N ILE A 159 0.91 -13.27 -24.28
CA ILE A 159 0.03 -14.13 -23.49
C ILE A 159 -1.45 -13.70 -23.62
N ALA A 160 -1.72 -12.39 -23.62
CA ALA A 160 -3.08 -11.89 -23.79
C ALA A 160 -3.63 -12.21 -25.19
N GLU A 161 -2.79 -12.07 -26.22
CA GLU A 161 -3.13 -12.40 -27.60
C GLU A 161 -3.38 -13.91 -27.77
N ILE A 162 -2.48 -14.76 -27.27
CA ILE A 162 -2.65 -16.22 -27.28
C ILE A 162 -3.94 -16.62 -26.55
N LYS A 163 -4.22 -16.03 -25.39
CA LYS A 163 -5.48 -16.28 -24.64
C LYS A 163 -6.71 -15.89 -25.45
N SER A 164 -6.66 -14.81 -26.22
CA SER A 164 -7.78 -14.38 -27.07
C SER A 164 -8.01 -15.31 -28.28
N GLN A 165 -6.96 -16.00 -28.73
CA GLN A 165 -7.00 -16.94 -29.85
C GLN A 165 -7.27 -18.39 -29.40
N MET A 166 -7.09 -18.70 -28.11
CA MET A 166 -7.39 -20.05 -27.60
C MET A 166 -8.90 -20.34 -27.66
N ALA A 167 -9.23 -21.44 -28.26
CA ALA A 167 -10.60 -21.96 -28.25
C ALA A 167 -11.11 -22.11 -26.80
N THR A 168 -12.26 -21.56 -26.55
CA THR A 168 -12.89 -21.70 -25.23
C THR A 168 -13.47 -23.11 -25.08
N LYS A 169 -13.74 -23.49 -23.81
CA LYS A 169 -14.41 -24.77 -23.52
C LYS A 169 -15.80 -24.86 -24.19
N GLU A 170 -16.43 -23.70 -24.40
CA GLU A 170 -17.71 -23.58 -25.14
C GLU A 170 -17.55 -23.80 -26.64
N ASP A 171 -16.47 -23.34 -27.22
CA ASP A 171 -16.19 -23.58 -28.69
C ASP A 171 -15.92 -25.07 -28.95
N LEU A 172 -15.16 -25.71 -28.07
CA LEU A 172 -14.94 -27.16 -28.12
C LEU A 172 -16.25 -27.94 -27.98
N LYS A 173 -17.13 -27.49 -27.07
CA LYS A 173 -18.44 -28.09 -26.87
C LYS A 173 -19.32 -27.95 -28.12
N LYS A 174 -19.37 -26.78 -28.75
CA LYS A 174 -20.09 -26.54 -30.00
C LYS A 174 -19.58 -27.43 -31.14
N VAL A 175 -18.26 -27.59 -31.23
CA VAL A 175 -17.67 -28.51 -32.24
C VAL A 175 -18.07 -29.95 -31.93
N MET A 176 -18.00 -30.40 -30.69
CA MET A 176 -18.44 -31.76 -30.31
C MET A 176 -19.94 -31.97 -30.52
N ASP A 177 -20.78 -31.03 -30.19
CA ASP A 177 -22.24 -31.13 -30.40
C ASP A 177 -22.60 -31.19 -31.89
N ASN A 178 -21.82 -30.54 -32.76
CA ASN A 178 -21.97 -30.62 -34.22
C ASN A 178 -21.45 -31.93 -34.83
N PHE A 179 -20.52 -32.65 -34.17
CA PHE A 179 -20.01 -33.93 -34.61
C PHE A 179 -20.84 -35.14 -34.14
N ILE A 180 -21.65 -34.96 -33.08
CA ILE A 180 -22.54 -35.98 -32.56
C ILE A 180 -23.96 -35.69 -33.10
N ASP A 181 -24.17 -35.86 -34.39
CA ASP A 181 -25.50 -35.92 -34.97
C ASP A 181 -26.02 -37.36 -34.76
N PRO A 182 -27.08 -37.57 -33.97
CA PRO A 182 -27.60 -38.89 -33.66
C PRO A 182 -28.21 -39.60 -34.86
N ASP A 183 -28.43 -38.90 -35.97
CA ASP A 183 -29.06 -39.48 -37.19
C ASP A 183 -28.09 -40.12 -38.13
N THR A 184 -26.77 -39.97 -37.95
CA THR A 184 -25.75 -40.57 -38.82
C THR A 184 -25.61 -42.10 -38.64
N TYR A 185 -26.18 -42.70 -37.59
CA TYR A 185 -26.07 -44.15 -37.27
C TYR A 185 -27.33 -44.94 -37.50
N LYS A 186 -28.33 -44.40 -38.23
CA LYS A 186 -29.58 -45.13 -38.50
C LYS A 186 -29.60 -45.89 -39.83
N HIS A 187 -28.48 -45.97 -40.52
CA HIS A 187 -28.40 -46.71 -41.80
C HIS A 187 -27.19 -47.68 -41.86
N PHE A 188 -27.14 -48.61 -40.90
CA PHE A 188 -26.41 -49.86 -41.04
C PHE A 188 -27.19 -50.97 -40.36
#